data_57becd1e6dee3490a985e7c54eb914f2
#
_entry.id   57becd1e6dee3490a985e7c54eb914f2
#
_cell.length_a   1.000
_cell.length_b   1.000
_cell.length_c   1.000
_cell.angle_alpha   90.00
_cell.angle_beta   90.00
_cell.angle_gamma   90.00
#
_symmetry.space_group_name_H-M   'P 1'
#
loop_
_entity.id
_entity.type
_entity.pdbx_description
1 polymer ?
#
loop_
_entity_poly.entity_id
_entity_poly.type
_entity_poly.pdbx_seq_one_letter_code
_entity_poly.pdbx_strand_id
1 'polypeptide(L)'
;RYVPAEDVFDLAFGEQWSDAHGDFDKALDEVCSLSIETLNDGGSLWIADAGQSDFSAALLRAIHERIPESSVKDRVHVVQHSDWNEEVTTAEDLAFVQESANYQKIPDGNAPGNGSPGFRSKTPINWQEYVSDVRLTEIWTTAVEIANTYNGADGRYLNEAIRDGGLDFSDVAETAWIFGFSDLVDANDFFEEFSDTKRR
;
A
#
# COMPACT_ATOMS: atom_id res chain seq x y z
N ARG A 1 7.98 -19.20 -0.91
CA ARG A 1 7.42 -19.56 -2.23
C ARG A 1 6.99 -18.26 -2.88
N TYR A 2 7.62 -17.88 -3.97
CA TYR A 2 7.24 -16.67 -4.70
C TYR A 2 5.90 -16.89 -5.40
N VAL A 3 5.03 -15.89 -5.36
CA VAL A 3 3.79 -15.89 -6.14
C VAL A 3 4.18 -15.76 -7.62
N PRO A 4 3.60 -16.56 -8.53
CA PRO A 4 3.84 -16.39 -9.96
C PRO A 4 3.52 -14.97 -10.45
N ALA A 5 4.25 -14.50 -11.46
CA ALA A 5 4.07 -13.12 -11.95
C ALA A 5 2.68 -12.88 -12.54
N GLU A 6 2.10 -13.90 -13.18
CA GLU A 6 0.71 -13.88 -13.67
C GLU A 6 -0.30 -13.69 -12.54
N ASP A 7 -0.12 -14.37 -11.41
CA ASP A 7 -1.01 -14.24 -10.25
C ASP A 7 -0.88 -12.85 -9.61
N VAL A 8 0.35 -12.29 -9.57
CA VAL A 8 0.58 -10.91 -9.09
C VAL A 8 -0.07 -9.89 -10.01
N PHE A 9 0.00 -10.10 -11.32
CA PHE A 9 -0.62 -9.23 -12.31
C PHE A 9 -2.15 -9.23 -12.14
N ASP A 10 -2.76 -10.40 -12.04
CA ASP A 10 -4.20 -10.54 -11.84
C ASP A 10 -4.67 -9.92 -10.51
N LEU A 11 -3.87 -10.05 -9.44
CA LEU A 11 -4.15 -9.40 -8.16
C LEU A 11 -4.01 -7.88 -8.22
N ALA A 12 -3.04 -7.36 -8.98
CA ALA A 12 -2.78 -5.93 -9.06
C ALA A 12 -3.73 -5.19 -10.02
N PHE A 13 -4.17 -5.84 -11.11
CA PHE A 13 -4.96 -5.23 -12.19
C PHE A 13 -6.28 -5.96 -12.50
N GLY A 14 -6.62 -6.98 -11.73
CA GLY A 14 -7.86 -7.73 -11.87
C GLY A 14 -9.07 -7.06 -11.24
N GLU A 15 -10.15 -7.81 -11.07
CA GLU A 15 -11.44 -7.34 -10.52
C GLU A 15 -11.42 -7.06 -9.01
N GLN A 16 -10.25 -7.11 -8.36
CA GLN A 16 -10.10 -6.93 -6.91
C GLN A 16 -9.89 -5.47 -6.48
N TRP A 17 -10.14 -4.55 -7.37
CA TRP A 17 -10.12 -3.14 -7.06
C TRP A 17 -11.47 -2.71 -6.50
N SER A 18 -11.42 -2.20 -5.26
CA SER A 18 -12.57 -1.57 -4.62
C SER A 18 -12.34 -0.08 -4.52
N ASP A 19 -13.22 0.72 -5.14
CA ASP A 19 -13.14 2.17 -5.12
C ASP A 19 -14.04 2.74 -4.02
N ALA A 20 -13.48 2.90 -2.83
CA ALA A 20 -14.20 3.49 -1.69
C ALA A 20 -14.57 4.98 -1.89
N HIS A 21 -13.94 5.67 -2.82
CA HIS A 21 -14.28 7.04 -3.15
C HIS A 21 -15.51 7.12 -4.04
N GLY A 22 -15.66 6.18 -4.96
CA GLY A 22 -16.82 6.08 -5.85
C GLY A 22 -18.04 5.42 -5.19
N ASP A 23 -17.83 4.37 -4.41
CA ASP A 23 -18.87 3.62 -3.70
C ASP A 23 -18.31 3.00 -2.41
N PHE A 24 -18.43 3.76 -1.32
CA PHE A 24 -17.88 3.37 -0.02
C PHE A 24 -18.47 2.07 0.51
N ASP A 25 -19.79 1.94 0.47
CA ASP A 25 -20.49 0.80 1.06
C ASP A 25 -20.16 -0.50 0.30
N LYS A 26 -20.09 -0.42 -1.03
CA LYS A 26 -19.68 -1.55 -1.87
C LYS A 26 -18.23 -1.94 -1.58
N ALA A 27 -17.31 -0.98 -1.57
CA ALA A 27 -15.91 -1.25 -1.28
C ALA A 27 -15.72 -1.86 0.11
N LEU A 28 -16.42 -1.35 1.11
CA LEU A 28 -16.40 -1.88 2.47
C LEU A 28 -16.89 -3.33 2.54
N ASP A 29 -18.01 -3.63 1.88
CA ASP A 29 -18.57 -5.00 1.89
C ASP A 29 -17.65 -6.01 1.18
N GLU A 30 -17.07 -5.64 0.04
CA GLU A 30 -16.11 -6.46 -0.70
C GLU A 30 -14.85 -6.75 0.13
N VAL A 31 -14.22 -5.72 0.68
CA VAL A 31 -13.00 -5.87 1.51
C VAL A 31 -13.30 -6.61 2.81
N CYS A 32 -14.44 -6.33 3.44
CA CYS A 32 -14.87 -7.04 4.65
C CYS A 32 -15.10 -8.53 4.37
N SER A 33 -15.73 -8.88 3.26
CA SER A 33 -16.01 -10.27 2.90
C SER A 33 -14.71 -11.06 2.71
N LEU A 34 -13.74 -10.52 1.97
CA LEU A 34 -12.41 -11.10 1.79
C LEU A 34 -11.67 -11.24 3.14
N SER A 35 -11.78 -10.22 3.99
CA SER A 35 -11.16 -10.21 5.32
C SER A 35 -11.72 -11.32 6.22
N ILE A 36 -13.04 -11.49 6.22
CA ILE A 36 -13.74 -12.52 7.00
C ILE A 36 -13.34 -13.92 6.51
N GLU A 37 -13.27 -14.14 5.20
CA GLU A 37 -12.82 -15.40 4.62
C GLU A 37 -11.39 -15.73 5.09
N THR A 38 -10.47 -14.79 4.94
CA THR A 38 -9.07 -14.93 5.38
C THR A 38 -8.97 -15.26 6.87
N LEU A 39 -9.71 -14.56 7.72
CA LEU A 39 -9.71 -14.78 9.16
C LEU A 39 -10.32 -16.12 9.55
N ASN A 40 -11.39 -16.55 8.90
CA ASN A 40 -12.03 -17.86 9.13
C ASN A 40 -11.12 -19.03 8.74
N ASP A 41 -10.32 -18.85 7.68
CA ASP A 41 -9.35 -19.84 7.23
C ASP A 41 -8.08 -19.88 8.10
N GLY A 42 -8.04 -19.10 9.16
CA GLY A 42 -6.90 -19.07 10.11
C GLY A 42 -5.76 -18.14 9.66
N GLY A 43 -5.94 -17.34 8.62
CA GLY A 43 -4.99 -16.35 8.13
C GLY A 43 -4.95 -15.08 9.00
N SER A 44 -4.04 -14.17 8.69
CA SER A 44 -3.94 -12.84 9.27
C SER A 44 -4.07 -11.79 8.17
N LEU A 45 -4.56 -10.61 8.54
CA LEU A 45 -4.67 -9.46 7.65
C LEU A 45 -3.53 -8.49 7.95
N TRP A 46 -2.95 -7.96 6.88
CA TRP A 46 -2.01 -6.86 6.94
C TRP A 46 -2.54 -5.72 6.09
N ILE A 47 -2.82 -4.60 6.73
CA ILE A 47 -3.33 -3.40 6.10
C ILE A 47 -2.17 -2.41 5.99
N ALA A 48 -1.75 -2.13 4.76
CA ALA A 48 -0.81 -1.06 4.45
C ALA A 48 -1.63 0.24 4.33
N ASP A 49 -1.69 1.00 5.42
CA ASP A 49 -2.54 2.18 5.55
C ASP A 49 -1.76 3.44 5.19
N ALA A 50 -1.72 3.74 3.90
CA ALA A 50 -0.94 4.84 3.32
C ALA A 50 -1.65 6.21 3.38
N GLY A 51 -2.87 6.24 3.91
CA GLY A 51 -3.70 7.43 4.06
C GLY A 51 -4.30 7.55 5.47
N GLN A 52 -5.50 8.15 5.53
CA GLN A 52 -6.27 8.24 6.77
C GLN A 52 -6.86 6.88 7.13
N SER A 53 -6.84 6.54 8.42
CA SER A 53 -7.34 5.24 8.92
C SER A 53 -8.87 5.15 9.03
N ASP A 54 -9.64 6.10 8.51
CA ASP A 54 -11.11 6.10 8.62
C ASP A 54 -11.73 4.88 7.92
N PHE A 55 -11.21 4.49 6.75
CA PHE A 55 -11.67 3.26 6.08
C PHE A 55 -11.26 2.00 6.86
N SER A 56 -10.05 1.96 7.40
CA SER A 56 -9.56 0.86 8.25
C SER A 56 -10.42 0.71 9.51
N ALA A 57 -10.86 1.83 10.10
CA ALA A 57 -11.80 1.82 11.22
C ALA A 57 -13.16 1.25 10.83
N ALA A 58 -13.72 1.67 9.70
CA ALA A 58 -14.99 1.14 9.19
C ALA A 58 -14.89 -0.37 8.92
N LEU A 59 -13.79 -0.83 8.31
CA LEU A 59 -13.52 -2.24 8.05
C LEU A 59 -13.45 -3.05 9.35
N LEU A 60 -12.73 -2.57 10.35
CA LEU A 60 -12.62 -3.25 11.66
C LEU A 60 -13.96 -3.35 12.36
N ARG A 61 -14.81 -2.30 12.33
CA ARG A 61 -16.17 -2.34 12.86
C ARG A 61 -17.00 -3.41 12.17
N ALA A 62 -16.97 -3.46 10.83
CA ALA A 62 -17.71 -4.44 10.06
C ALA A 62 -17.23 -5.89 10.32
N ILE A 63 -15.93 -6.08 10.56
CA ILE A 63 -15.37 -7.37 10.97
C ILE A 63 -15.85 -7.76 12.37
N HIS A 64 -15.83 -6.83 13.33
CA HIS A 64 -16.28 -7.10 14.72
C HIS A 64 -17.75 -7.49 14.82
N GLU A 65 -18.59 -7.03 13.92
CA GLU A 65 -19.98 -7.49 13.84
C GLU A 65 -20.13 -8.98 13.52
N ARG A 66 -19.12 -9.58 12.89
CA ARG A 66 -19.15 -10.96 12.35
C ARG A 66 -18.20 -11.91 13.06
N ILE A 67 -17.11 -11.39 13.62
CA ILE A 67 -16.07 -12.17 14.32
C ILE A 67 -15.84 -11.57 15.72
N PRO A 68 -15.74 -12.37 16.80
CA PRO A 68 -15.44 -11.87 18.12
C PRO A 68 -14.17 -11.02 18.18
N GLU A 69 -14.23 -9.86 18.80
CA GLU A 69 -13.15 -8.87 18.91
C GLU A 69 -11.81 -9.48 19.37
N SER A 70 -11.85 -10.35 20.39
CA SER A 70 -10.66 -11.03 20.92
C SER A 70 -9.93 -11.90 19.88
N SER A 71 -10.62 -12.30 18.80
CA SER A 71 -10.03 -13.07 17.70
C SER A 71 -9.48 -12.20 16.58
N VAL A 72 -9.80 -10.93 16.57
CA VAL A 72 -9.42 -9.98 15.52
C VAL A 72 -8.12 -9.29 15.89
N LYS A 73 -7.97 -8.78 17.09
CA LYS A 73 -6.84 -7.95 17.52
C LYS A 73 -5.47 -8.56 17.25
N ASP A 74 -5.30 -9.86 17.52
CA ASP A 74 -4.01 -10.53 17.35
C ASP A 74 -3.70 -10.91 15.89
N ARG A 75 -4.69 -10.78 15.01
CA ARG A 75 -4.60 -11.28 13.63
C ARG A 75 -4.81 -10.20 12.57
N VAL A 76 -5.18 -9.01 12.96
CA VAL A 76 -5.28 -7.85 12.07
C VAL A 76 -4.19 -6.86 12.45
N HIS A 77 -3.31 -6.60 11.50
CA HIS A 77 -2.16 -5.71 11.64
C HIS A 77 -2.40 -4.49 10.75
N VAL A 78 -2.28 -3.30 11.33
CA VAL A 78 -2.36 -2.04 10.59
C VAL A 78 -1.01 -1.36 10.64
N VAL A 79 -0.43 -1.10 9.49
CA VAL A 79 0.83 -0.36 9.34
C VAL A 79 0.51 1.01 8.77
N GLN A 80 0.54 2.00 9.64
CA GLN A 80 0.15 3.38 9.33
C GLN A 80 1.35 4.21 8.88
N HIS A 81 1.17 4.93 7.80
CA HIS A 81 2.14 5.87 7.27
C HIS A 81 2.11 7.20 8.01
N SER A 82 3.20 7.56 8.66
CA SER A 82 3.52 8.89 9.18
C SER A 82 2.57 9.53 10.22
N ASP A 83 3.08 10.57 10.86
CA ASP A 83 2.33 11.39 11.81
C ASP A 83 1.19 12.17 11.13
N TRP A 84 1.43 12.66 9.91
CA TRP A 84 0.45 13.47 9.20
C TRP A 84 -0.85 12.70 8.92
N ASN A 85 -0.77 11.43 8.57
CA ASN A 85 -1.96 10.62 8.32
C ASN A 85 -2.75 10.34 9.62
N GLU A 86 -2.08 10.19 10.76
CA GLU A 86 -2.75 10.16 12.06
C GLU A 86 -3.46 11.49 12.36
N GLU A 87 -2.79 12.62 12.13
CA GLU A 87 -3.33 13.96 12.41
C GLU A 87 -4.58 14.30 11.59
N VAL A 88 -4.70 13.77 10.37
CA VAL A 88 -5.86 14.01 9.48
C VAL A 88 -6.93 12.93 9.58
N THR A 89 -6.66 11.82 10.26
CA THR A 89 -7.66 10.80 10.63
C THR A 89 -8.58 11.36 11.71
N THR A 90 -9.88 11.02 11.67
CA THR A 90 -10.76 11.40 12.77
C THR A 90 -10.28 10.77 14.08
N ALA A 91 -10.27 11.56 15.17
CA ALA A 91 -9.68 11.11 16.43
C ALA A 91 -10.37 9.86 17.00
N GLU A 92 -11.68 9.71 16.77
CA GLU A 92 -12.44 8.53 17.19
C GLU A 92 -12.02 7.29 16.39
N ASP A 93 -11.85 7.42 15.08
CA ASP A 93 -11.47 6.32 14.22
C ASP A 93 -10.02 5.88 14.46
N LEU A 94 -9.11 6.83 14.63
CA LEU A 94 -7.74 6.52 14.99
C LEU A 94 -7.64 5.75 16.30
N ALA A 95 -8.33 6.23 17.34
CA ALA A 95 -8.36 5.56 18.64
C ALA A 95 -8.93 4.14 18.52
N PHE A 96 -9.99 3.97 17.74
CA PHE A 96 -10.61 2.67 17.53
C PHE A 96 -9.67 1.69 16.81
N VAL A 97 -8.99 2.12 15.76
CA VAL A 97 -8.01 1.28 15.04
C VAL A 97 -6.86 0.87 15.96
N GLN A 98 -6.30 1.81 16.72
CA GLN A 98 -5.23 1.54 17.67
C GLN A 98 -5.63 0.56 18.78
N GLU A 99 -6.89 0.58 19.21
CA GLU A 99 -7.41 -0.35 20.22
C GLU A 99 -7.74 -1.72 19.62
N SER A 100 -8.29 -1.77 18.41
CA SER A 100 -8.89 -2.96 17.80
C SER A 100 -7.94 -3.81 16.98
N ALA A 101 -6.78 -3.30 16.59
CA ALA A 101 -5.79 -4.00 15.77
C ALA A 101 -4.40 -4.00 16.42
N ASN A 102 -3.50 -4.80 15.88
CA ASN A 102 -2.07 -4.68 16.13
C ASN A 102 -1.52 -3.53 15.28
N TYR A 103 -1.54 -2.34 15.88
CA TYR A 103 -1.25 -1.09 15.19
C TYR A 103 0.24 -0.74 15.28
N GLN A 104 0.83 -0.41 14.14
CA GLN A 104 2.20 0.06 14.03
C GLN A 104 2.27 1.29 13.13
N LYS A 105 2.71 2.42 13.67
CA LYS A 105 3.06 3.57 12.84
C LYS A 105 4.51 3.50 12.38
N ILE A 106 4.75 3.78 11.11
CA ILE A 106 6.08 3.95 10.53
C ILE A 106 6.36 5.43 10.25
N PRO A 107 7.63 5.84 10.19
CA PRO A 107 8.01 7.18 9.72
C PRO A 107 7.59 7.45 8.28
N ASP A 108 7.60 8.72 7.89
CA ASP A 108 7.20 9.19 6.56
C ASP A 108 8.07 8.63 5.43
N GLY A 109 7.50 7.79 4.57
CA GLY A 109 8.16 7.24 3.38
C GLY A 109 8.51 8.26 2.30
N ASN A 110 8.07 9.53 2.45
CA ASN A 110 8.52 10.63 1.59
C ASN A 110 9.91 11.19 1.99
N ALA A 111 10.42 10.83 3.18
CA ALA A 111 11.64 11.38 3.74
C ALA A 111 12.72 10.30 3.89
N PRO A 112 13.72 10.21 2.99
CA PRO A 112 14.79 9.22 3.08
C PRO A 112 15.57 9.30 4.38
N GLY A 113 16.02 8.15 4.90
CA GLY A 113 16.93 8.06 6.02
C GLY A 113 16.31 8.27 7.40
N ASN A 114 15.00 8.21 7.55
CA ASN A 114 14.30 8.38 8.82
C ASN A 114 13.91 7.06 9.53
N GLY A 115 14.38 5.90 9.04
CA GLY A 115 14.07 4.58 9.58
C GLY A 115 12.88 3.89 8.93
N SER A 116 12.41 4.44 7.82
CA SER A 116 11.42 3.88 6.91
C SER A 116 11.97 3.96 5.48
N PRO A 117 11.55 3.08 4.56
CA PRO A 117 11.91 3.22 3.16
C PRO A 117 11.47 4.58 2.61
N GLY A 118 12.41 5.35 2.04
CA GLY A 118 12.15 6.66 1.47
C GLY A 118 12.05 6.58 -0.05
N PHE A 119 10.88 6.33 -0.59
CA PHE A 119 10.71 5.99 -2.00
C PHE A 119 10.28 7.14 -2.90
N ARG A 120 10.09 8.33 -2.37
CA ARG A 120 9.73 9.48 -3.19
C ARG A 120 10.94 9.98 -3.98
N SER A 121 10.79 10.10 -5.30
CA SER A 121 11.82 10.66 -6.17
C SER A 121 11.25 11.76 -7.05
N LYS A 122 11.95 12.91 -7.10
CA LYS A 122 11.68 13.99 -8.05
C LYS A 122 12.46 13.83 -9.37
N THR A 123 13.34 12.85 -9.43
CA THR A 123 14.14 12.55 -10.62
C THR A 123 13.49 11.35 -11.33
N PRO A 124 13.33 11.39 -12.66
CA PRO A 124 12.89 10.23 -13.41
C PRO A 124 13.74 9.02 -13.08
N ILE A 125 13.10 7.91 -12.79
CA ILE A 125 13.78 6.66 -12.44
C ILE A 125 13.92 5.82 -13.72
N ASN A 126 15.15 5.47 -14.06
CA ASN A 126 15.44 4.59 -15.21
C ASN A 126 15.19 3.12 -14.84
N TRP A 127 13.95 2.81 -14.45
CA TRP A 127 13.57 1.45 -14.07
C TRP A 127 13.89 0.41 -15.14
N GLN A 128 13.96 0.82 -16.43
CA GLN A 128 14.34 -0.03 -17.56
C GLN A 128 15.76 -0.62 -17.44
N GLU A 129 16.64 0.00 -16.65
CA GLU A 129 17.98 -0.53 -16.38
C GLU A 129 17.95 -1.70 -15.38
N TYR A 130 16.90 -1.81 -14.61
CA TYR A 130 16.74 -2.77 -13.52
C TYR A 130 15.75 -3.90 -13.84
N VAL A 131 14.87 -3.69 -14.81
CA VAL A 131 13.78 -4.60 -15.15
C VAL A 131 13.96 -5.11 -16.59
N SER A 132 14.10 -6.41 -16.76
CA SER A 132 14.25 -7.06 -18.07
C SER A 132 13.19 -8.11 -18.39
N ASP A 133 12.42 -8.59 -17.42
CA ASP A 133 11.28 -9.45 -17.67
C ASP A 133 10.17 -8.66 -18.39
N VAL A 134 9.67 -9.20 -19.49
CA VAL A 134 8.72 -8.51 -20.36
C VAL A 134 7.39 -8.17 -19.64
N ARG A 135 6.95 -9.01 -18.71
CA ARG A 135 5.70 -8.80 -17.96
C ARG A 135 5.88 -7.69 -16.94
N LEU A 136 7.03 -7.66 -16.25
CA LEU A 136 7.35 -6.57 -15.33
C LEU A 136 7.52 -5.25 -16.09
N THR A 137 8.14 -5.27 -17.27
CA THR A 137 8.23 -4.09 -18.15
C THR A 137 6.86 -3.55 -18.52
N GLU A 138 5.90 -4.43 -18.82
CA GLU A 138 4.51 -4.05 -19.11
C GLU A 138 3.84 -3.40 -17.89
N ILE A 139 4.00 -3.98 -16.70
CA ILE A 139 3.47 -3.41 -15.44
C ILE A 139 4.03 -2.00 -15.21
N TRP A 140 5.34 -1.83 -15.30
CA TRP A 140 5.97 -0.52 -15.11
C TRP A 140 5.54 0.51 -16.14
N THR A 141 5.43 0.13 -17.40
CA THR A 141 4.93 1.01 -18.47
C THR A 141 3.50 1.46 -18.18
N THR A 142 2.62 0.52 -17.83
CA THR A 142 1.23 0.81 -17.49
C THR A 142 1.13 1.73 -16.26
N ALA A 143 1.93 1.49 -15.22
CA ALA A 143 1.94 2.34 -14.03
C ALA A 143 2.35 3.79 -14.36
N VAL A 144 3.38 3.98 -15.18
CA VAL A 144 3.82 5.30 -15.62
C VAL A 144 2.74 5.98 -16.48
N GLU A 145 2.10 5.26 -17.39
CA GLU A 145 1.00 5.78 -18.21
C GLU A 145 -0.20 6.23 -17.37
N ILE A 146 -0.61 5.42 -16.39
CA ILE A 146 -1.70 5.76 -15.46
C ILE A 146 -1.31 7.01 -14.67
N ALA A 147 -0.13 7.02 -14.05
CA ALA A 147 0.35 8.16 -13.27
C ALA A 147 0.33 9.46 -14.08
N ASN A 148 0.88 9.46 -15.30
CA ASN A 148 0.91 10.65 -16.14
C ASN A 148 -0.48 11.07 -16.65
N THR A 149 -1.38 10.11 -16.88
CA THR A 149 -2.76 10.41 -17.36
C THR A 149 -3.58 11.12 -16.29
N TYR A 150 -3.44 10.72 -15.02
CA TYR A 150 -4.31 11.19 -13.95
C TYR A 150 -3.68 12.25 -13.05
N ASN A 151 -2.36 12.45 -13.12
CA ASN A 151 -1.66 13.41 -12.29
C ASN A 151 -2.11 14.85 -12.56
N GLY A 152 -2.80 15.47 -11.61
CA GLY A 152 -3.36 16.82 -11.73
C GLY A 152 -4.57 16.94 -12.66
N ALA A 153 -5.06 15.85 -13.25
CA ALA A 153 -6.24 15.88 -14.12
C ALA A 153 -7.54 15.91 -13.29
N ASP A 154 -8.58 16.54 -13.84
CA ASP A 154 -9.94 16.56 -13.29
C ASP A 154 -10.02 16.97 -11.80
N GLY A 155 -9.17 17.94 -11.41
CA GLY A 155 -9.11 18.46 -10.04
C GLY A 155 -8.33 17.57 -9.05
N ARG A 156 -7.67 16.52 -9.53
CA ARG A 156 -6.79 15.71 -8.71
C ARG A 156 -5.53 16.48 -8.32
N TYR A 157 -4.92 16.06 -7.23
CA TYR A 157 -3.64 16.59 -6.77
C TYR A 157 -2.57 16.43 -7.85
N LEU A 158 -1.82 17.52 -8.09
CA LEU A 158 -0.65 17.48 -8.96
C LEU A 158 0.58 17.10 -8.13
N ASN A 159 1.05 15.87 -8.31
CA ASN A 159 2.28 15.41 -7.69
C ASN A 159 3.47 15.68 -8.61
N GLU A 160 4.32 16.61 -8.22
CA GLU A 160 5.52 16.98 -8.99
C GLU A 160 6.55 15.84 -9.08
N ALA A 161 6.53 14.87 -8.14
CA ALA A 161 7.45 13.75 -8.13
C ALA A 161 7.21 12.77 -9.30
N ILE A 162 5.96 12.68 -9.79
CA ILE A 162 5.60 11.79 -10.91
C ILE A 162 5.48 12.53 -12.25
N ARG A 163 5.74 13.83 -12.27
CA ARG A 163 5.78 14.60 -13.52
C ARG A 163 6.96 14.13 -14.38
N ASP A 164 6.75 14.14 -15.70
CA ASP A 164 7.79 13.84 -16.69
C ASP A 164 8.45 12.45 -16.53
N GLY A 165 7.68 11.47 -16.06
CA GLY A 165 8.14 10.09 -15.88
C GLY A 165 8.83 9.83 -14.54
N GLY A 166 8.77 10.76 -13.60
CA GLY A 166 9.10 10.51 -12.20
C GLY A 166 8.11 9.52 -11.57
N LEU A 167 8.50 8.92 -10.49
CA LEU A 167 7.72 7.95 -9.74
C LEU A 167 7.69 8.34 -8.26
N ASP A 168 6.56 8.09 -7.62
CA ASP A 168 6.38 8.24 -6.19
C ASP A 168 5.92 6.91 -5.61
N PHE A 169 6.80 6.30 -4.82
CA PHE A 169 6.55 5.02 -4.14
C PHE A 169 6.38 5.20 -2.64
N SER A 170 6.13 6.41 -2.16
CA SER A 170 5.99 6.66 -0.72
C SER A 170 4.95 5.76 -0.07
N ASP A 171 3.88 5.44 -0.79
CA ASP A 171 2.80 4.57 -0.34
C ASP A 171 3.12 3.06 -0.43
N VAL A 172 4.32 2.67 -0.80
CA VAL A 172 4.82 1.29 -0.69
C VAL A 172 5.72 1.08 0.53
N ALA A 173 6.02 2.12 1.28
CA ALA A 173 6.86 2.04 2.47
C ALA A 173 6.29 1.07 3.52
N GLU A 174 4.96 1.07 3.72
CA GLU A 174 4.25 0.15 4.61
C GLU A 174 4.44 -1.30 4.18
N THR A 175 4.24 -1.57 2.88
CA THR A 175 4.40 -2.90 2.32
C THR A 175 5.84 -3.38 2.44
N ALA A 176 6.82 -2.52 2.14
CA ALA A 176 8.24 -2.84 2.30
C ALA A 176 8.57 -3.14 3.77
N TRP A 177 8.05 -2.33 4.70
CA TRP A 177 8.22 -2.56 6.13
C TRP A 177 7.62 -3.89 6.59
N ILE A 178 6.40 -4.23 6.15
CA ILE A 178 5.71 -5.50 6.44
C ILE A 178 6.57 -6.70 6.04
N PHE A 179 7.24 -6.61 4.90
CA PHE A 179 8.12 -7.67 4.40
C PHE A 179 9.55 -7.62 4.96
N GLY A 180 9.85 -6.71 5.88
CA GLY A 180 11.16 -6.60 6.54
C GLY A 180 12.22 -5.83 5.76
N PHE A 181 11.85 -5.03 4.78
CA PHE A 181 12.73 -4.17 4.00
C PHE A 181 12.74 -2.72 4.52
N SER A 182 12.82 -2.57 5.82
CA SER A 182 12.78 -1.25 6.49
C SER A 182 14.07 -0.43 6.34
N ASP A 183 15.14 -1.04 5.85
CA ASP A 183 16.46 -0.43 5.67
C ASP A 183 16.72 0.13 4.28
N LEU A 184 15.76 0.04 3.36
CA LEU A 184 15.82 0.68 2.05
C LEU A 184 15.71 2.20 2.22
N VAL A 185 16.73 2.94 1.79
CA VAL A 185 16.81 4.38 2.00
C VAL A 185 16.07 5.17 0.92
N ASP A 186 16.15 4.70 -0.32
CA ASP A 186 15.53 5.37 -1.47
C ASP A 186 15.09 4.39 -2.57
N ALA A 187 14.55 4.93 -3.67
CA ALA A 187 14.09 4.14 -4.80
C ALA A 187 15.23 3.39 -5.51
N ASN A 188 16.47 3.85 -5.44
CA ASN A 188 17.60 3.13 -6.04
C ASN A 188 17.89 1.86 -5.25
N ASP A 189 17.91 1.95 -3.91
CA ASP A 189 18.06 0.77 -3.04
C ASP A 189 16.97 -0.25 -3.32
N PHE A 190 15.71 0.21 -3.51
CA PHE A 190 14.60 -0.66 -3.89
C PHE A 190 14.87 -1.39 -5.21
N PHE A 191 15.26 -0.66 -6.26
CA PHE A 191 15.58 -1.27 -7.54
C PHE A 191 16.82 -2.18 -7.48
N GLU A 192 17.80 -1.84 -6.68
CA GLU A 192 18.97 -2.70 -6.46
C GLU A 192 18.60 -4.02 -5.81
N GLU A 193 17.74 -4.00 -4.80
CA GLU A 193 17.30 -5.20 -4.09
C GLU A 193 16.40 -6.08 -4.98
N PHE A 194 15.47 -5.47 -5.70
CA PHE A 194 14.45 -6.20 -6.48
C PHE A 194 14.75 -6.30 -7.98
N SER A 195 15.94 -5.89 -8.42
CA SER A 195 16.34 -5.99 -9.82
C SER A 195 16.40 -7.43 -10.32
N ASP A 196 15.72 -7.74 -11.41
CA ASP A 196 15.81 -9.02 -12.09
C ASP A 196 17.11 -9.15 -12.95
N THR A 197 17.75 -8.03 -13.25
CA THR A 197 19.00 -7.99 -14.05
C THR A 197 20.22 -8.40 -13.24
N LYS A 198 20.20 -8.25 -11.91
CA LYS A 198 21.31 -8.63 -11.02
C LYS A 198 21.25 -10.09 -10.52
N ARG A 199 20.12 -10.77 -10.69
CA ARG A 199 19.89 -12.14 -10.22
C ARG A 199 20.21 -13.24 -11.25
N ARG A 200 20.90 -12.90 -12.30
CA ARG A 200 21.34 -13.83 -13.36
C ARG A 200 22.77 -14.31 -13.18
#